data_482a9e83b4c7b2b7a9b7d67ab14ca1d2
#
_entry.id   482a9e83b4c7b2b7a9b7d67ab14ca1d2
#
_cell.length_a   1.000
_cell.length_b   1.000
_cell.length_c   1.000
_cell.angle_alpha   90.00
_cell.angle_beta   90.00
_cell.angle_gamma   90.00
#
_symmetry.space_group_name_H-M   'P 1'
#
loop_
_entity.id
_entity.type
_entity.pdbx_description
1 polymer ?
#
loop_
_entity_poly.entity_id
_entity_poly.type
_entity_poly.pdbx_seq_one_letter_code
_entity_poly.pdbx_strand_id
1 'polypeptide(L)'
;MSNGTVVRMKITLDDVPPIVSRTLEVPLNIRLDRLHTVFQTAFSWTDSHLWEMSFGQTGFGIPDPEYGFDGPLDARKATLAQVLADTRRKTFRYLYDFGDAWEHSVKIERVTAAS
;
A
#
# COMPACT_ATOMS: atom_id res chain seq x y z
N MET A 1 22.18 11.44 2.93
CA MET A 1 21.77 11.09 2.96
C MET A 1 21.03 10.52 3.44
N SER A 2 20.41 10.20 3.36
CA SER A 2 19.54 9.90 3.88
C SER A 2 19.34 9.00 4.34
N ASN A 3 19.64 8.68 4.76
CA ASN A 3 19.29 7.94 5.38
C ASN A 3 18.18 7.65 5.70
N GLY A 4 17.57 7.69 5.42
CA GLY A 4 16.20 7.47 5.52
C GLY A 4 15.70 6.70 6.64
N THR A 5 14.42 6.90 6.86
CA THR A 5 13.67 6.13 7.82
C THR A 5 13.08 4.91 7.13
N VAL A 6 13.09 3.78 7.81
CA VAL A 6 12.59 2.51 7.30
C VAL A 6 11.33 2.12 8.06
N VAL A 7 10.33 1.66 7.33
CA VAL A 7 9.07 1.20 7.89
C VAL A 7 9.00 -0.31 7.78
N ARG A 8 8.78 -0.96 8.93
CA ARG A 8 8.48 -2.39 8.95
C ARG A 8 6.97 -2.57 8.99
N MET A 9 6.45 -3.38 8.08
CA MET A 9 5.03 -3.61 7.99
C MET A 9 4.73 -5.07 7.74
N LYS A 10 3.56 -5.50 8.18
CA LYS A 10 3.06 -6.84 7.92
C LYS A 10 1.85 -6.72 7.02
N ILE A 11 1.89 -7.37 5.86
CA ILE A 11 0.77 -7.43 4.94
C ILE A 11 0.20 -8.83 4.94
N THR A 12 -1.11 -8.95 5.14
CA THR A 12 -1.81 -10.22 5.23
C THR A 12 -2.89 -10.28 4.16
N LEU A 13 -2.92 -11.37 3.40
CA LEU A 13 -3.99 -11.62 2.45
C LEU A 13 -5.20 -12.10 3.24
N ASP A 14 -6.30 -11.33 3.18
CA ASP A 14 -7.49 -11.61 3.98
C ASP A 14 -8.35 -12.69 3.35
N ASP A 15 -9.11 -13.38 4.20
CA ASP A 15 -10.20 -14.29 3.80
C ASP A 15 -9.76 -15.48 2.95
N VAL A 16 -8.48 -15.82 2.94
CA VAL A 16 -7.96 -16.98 2.20
C VAL A 16 -7.20 -17.89 3.16
N PRO A 17 -7.76 -19.06 3.51
CA PRO A 17 -7.01 -20.01 4.34
C PRO A 17 -6.06 -20.83 3.47
N PRO A 18 -4.90 -21.25 3.99
CA PRO A 18 -4.33 -20.82 5.26
C PRO A 18 -3.88 -19.37 5.21
N ILE A 19 -3.62 -18.78 6.39
CA ILE A 19 -3.19 -17.39 6.47
C ILE A 19 -1.88 -17.21 5.70
N VAL A 20 -1.88 -16.23 4.78
CA VAL A 20 -0.68 -15.85 4.03
C VAL A 20 -0.33 -14.43 4.39
N SER A 21 0.86 -14.22 4.93
CA SER A 21 1.32 -12.88 5.26
C SER A 21 2.79 -12.72 4.93
N ARG A 22 3.21 -11.46 4.81
CA ARG A 22 4.61 -11.10 4.55
C ARG A 22 4.98 -9.93 5.45
N THR A 23 6.18 -9.97 6.00
CA THR A 23 6.75 -8.84 6.72
C THR A 23 7.76 -8.18 5.80
N LEU A 24 7.62 -6.87 5.62
CA LEU A 24 8.41 -6.11 4.67
C LEU A 24 9.04 -4.90 5.37
N GLU A 25 10.20 -4.48 4.86
CA GLU A 25 10.82 -3.22 5.26
C GLU A 25 10.98 -2.36 4.03
N VAL A 26 10.43 -1.15 4.07
CA VAL A 26 10.46 -0.24 2.94
C VAL A 26 10.85 1.16 3.43
N PRO A 27 11.40 2.00 2.55
CA PRO A 27 11.68 3.39 2.92
C PRO A 27 10.37 4.12 3.27
N LEU A 28 10.40 4.94 4.32
CA LEU A 28 9.21 5.72 4.70
C LEU A 28 8.78 6.67 3.59
N ASN A 29 9.72 7.16 2.79
CA ASN A 29 9.42 8.09 1.69
C ASN A 29 9.08 7.39 0.38
N ILE A 30 8.78 6.09 0.40
CA ILE A 30 8.40 5.36 -0.81
C ILE A 30 7.08 5.91 -1.36
N ARG A 31 7.00 6.10 -2.67
CA ARG A 31 5.75 6.47 -3.32
C ARG A 31 4.79 5.28 -3.25
N LEU A 32 3.51 5.57 -3.17
CA LEU A 32 2.50 4.51 -3.03
C LEU A 32 2.45 3.58 -4.25
N ASP A 33 2.71 4.11 -5.45
CA ASP A 33 2.77 3.26 -6.64
C ASP A 33 3.96 2.30 -6.61
N ARG A 34 5.07 2.70 -6.01
CA ARG A 34 6.22 1.82 -5.82
C ARG A 34 5.95 0.79 -4.73
N LEU A 35 5.24 1.19 -3.69
CA LEU A 35 4.82 0.26 -2.64
C LEU A 35 3.92 -0.83 -3.21
N HIS A 36 3.02 -0.47 -4.13
CA HIS A 36 2.22 -1.45 -4.86
C HIS A 36 3.12 -2.49 -5.55
N THR A 37 4.18 -2.04 -6.21
CA THR A 37 5.12 -2.95 -6.89
C THR A 37 5.78 -3.91 -5.89
N VAL A 38 6.14 -3.40 -4.70
CA VAL A 38 6.71 -4.25 -3.65
C VAL A 38 5.70 -5.31 -3.21
N PHE A 39 4.42 -4.93 -3.01
CA PHE A 39 3.38 -5.88 -2.64
C PHE A 39 3.17 -6.94 -3.73
N GLN A 40 3.17 -6.52 -4.99
CA GLN A 40 3.03 -7.46 -6.11
C GLN A 40 4.14 -8.50 -6.08
N THR A 41 5.37 -8.07 -5.87
CA THR A 41 6.51 -8.99 -5.78
C THR A 41 6.38 -9.91 -4.57
N ALA A 42 5.97 -9.37 -3.43
CA ALA A 42 5.88 -10.15 -2.19
C ALA A 42 4.89 -11.31 -2.28
N PHE A 43 3.79 -11.12 -3.03
CA PHE A 43 2.77 -12.16 -3.20
C PHE A 43 2.83 -12.84 -4.55
N SER A 44 3.84 -12.55 -5.36
CA SER A 44 4.00 -13.12 -6.70
C SER A 44 2.81 -12.82 -7.61
N TRP A 45 2.17 -11.66 -7.40
CA TRP A 45 1.14 -11.17 -8.31
C TRP A 45 1.81 -10.64 -9.59
N THR A 46 1.06 -10.59 -10.68
CA THR A 46 1.60 -10.24 -11.99
C THR A 46 1.33 -8.80 -12.40
N ASP A 47 0.75 -7.98 -11.49
CA ASP A 47 0.40 -6.59 -11.77
C ASP A 47 -0.48 -6.46 -13.03
N SER A 48 -1.48 -7.34 -13.12
CA SER A 48 -2.36 -7.42 -14.29
C SER A 48 -3.72 -6.76 -14.08
N HIS A 49 -3.97 -6.21 -12.87
CA HIS A 49 -5.28 -5.70 -12.50
C HIS A 49 -5.18 -4.36 -11.78
N LEU A 50 -6.30 -3.66 -11.70
CA LEU A 50 -6.40 -2.42 -10.95
C LEU A 50 -6.28 -2.69 -9.46
N TRP A 51 -5.88 -1.66 -8.72
CA TRP A 51 -5.64 -1.78 -7.29
C TRP A 51 -5.93 -0.45 -6.59
N GLU A 52 -6.12 -0.52 -5.28
CA GLU A 52 -6.33 0.66 -4.45
C GLU A 52 -5.77 0.45 -3.04
N MET A 53 -5.14 1.47 -2.50
CA MET A 53 -4.74 1.51 -1.09
C MET A 53 -5.66 2.47 -0.37
N SER A 54 -6.28 2.01 0.73
CA SER A 54 -7.24 2.80 1.48
C SER A 54 -6.75 3.05 2.89
N PHE A 55 -6.58 4.33 3.23
CA PHE A 55 -6.20 4.77 4.57
C PHE A 55 -7.42 5.42 5.19
N GLY A 56 -8.26 4.60 5.87
CA GLY A 56 -9.57 5.05 6.28
C GLY A 56 -10.44 5.27 5.06
N GLN A 57 -10.93 6.50 4.89
CA GLN A 57 -11.78 6.84 3.75
C GLN A 57 -11.02 7.42 2.57
N THR A 58 -9.69 7.53 2.69
CA THR A 58 -8.87 8.10 1.63
C THR A 58 -8.26 6.97 0.81
N GLY A 59 -8.62 6.90 -0.48
CA GLY A 59 -8.12 5.87 -1.39
C GLY A 59 -7.12 6.42 -2.37
N PHE A 60 -6.09 5.64 -2.65
CA PHE A 60 -5.04 5.95 -3.63
C PHE A 60 -4.91 4.82 -4.63
N GLY A 61 -4.72 5.18 -5.87
CA GLY A 61 -4.51 4.21 -6.94
C GLY A 61 -4.01 4.92 -8.18
N ILE A 62 -4.25 4.31 -9.35
CA ILE A 62 -3.92 4.95 -10.63
C ILE A 62 -5.23 5.52 -11.17
N PRO A 63 -5.38 6.84 -11.22
CA PRO A 63 -6.63 7.44 -11.69
C PRO A 63 -6.91 7.07 -13.15
N ASP A 64 -8.17 6.83 -13.43
CA ASP A 64 -8.64 6.56 -14.78
C ASP A 64 -9.44 7.78 -15.23
N PRO A 65 -9.05 8.44 -16.33
CA PRO A 65 -9.78 9.62 -16.81
C PRO A 65 -11.25 9.37 -17.06
N GLU A 66 -11.64 8.13 -17.33
CA GLU A 66 -13.04 7.82 -17.60
C GLU A 66 -13.93 7.96 -16.35
N TYR A 67 -13.34 7.86 -15.15
CA TYR A 67 -14.10 8.01 -13.91
C TYR A 67 -14.12 9.43 -13.39
N GLY A 68 -13.48 10.37 -14.10
CA GLY A 68 -13.49 11.77 -13.71
C GLY A 68 -12.87 12.01 -12.35
N PHE A 69 -13.58 12.81 -11.52
CA PHE A 69 -13.05 13.20 -10.20
C PHE A 69 -13.44 12.22 -9.09
N ASP A 70 -14.21 11.19 -9.38
CA ASP A 70 -14.71 10.26 -8.38
C ASP A 70 -13.76 9.08 -8.13
N GLY A 71 -12.67 9.02 -8.87
CA GLY A 71 -11.69 7.96 -8.73
C GLY A 71 -10.76 8.19 -7.54
N PRO A 72 -9.82 7.25 -7.33
CA PRO A 72 -8.84 7.38 -6.26
C PRO A 72 -7.87 8.52 -6.51
N LEU A 73 -7.23 8.99 -5.44
CA LEU A 73 -6.14 9.94 -5.55
C LEU A 73 -4.95 9.24 -6.22
N ASP A 74 -4.09 10.04 -6.86
CA ASP A 74 -2.98 9.50 -7.64
C ASP A 74 -1.84 9.03 -6.74
N ALA A 75 -1.66 7.72 -6.67
CA ALA A 75 -0.62 7.10 -5.86
C ALA A 75 0.80 7.48 -6.30
N ARG A 76 0.96 7.93 -7.54
CA ARG A 76 2.27 8.36 -8.05
C ARG A 76 2.71 9.70 -7.47
N LYS A 77 1.77 10.44 -6.87
CA LYS A 77 2.01 11.77 -6.32
C LYS A 77 2.02 11.79 -4.80
N ALA A 78 1.97 10.63 -4.15
CA ALA A 78 1.92 10.55 -2.71
C ALA A 78 2.98 9.59 -2.20
N THR A 79 3.60 9.93 -1.07
CA THR A 79 4.51 9.03 -0.39
C THR A 79 3.85 8.46 0.84
N LEU A 80 4.35 7.30 1.28
CA LEU A 80 3.84 6.68 2.50
C LEU A 80 3.99 7.63 3.69
N ALA A 81 5.11 8.36 3.76
CA ALA A 81 5.35 9.33 4.84
C ALA A 81 4.25 10.38 4.91
N GLN A 82 3.88 10.95 3.75
CA GLN A 82 2.84 11.98 3.71
C GLN A 82 1.49 11.44 4.16
N VAL A 83 1.12 10.27 3.66
CA VAL A 83 -0.19 9.70 3.96
C VAL A 83 -0.30 9.28 5.41
N LEU A 84 0.76 8.68 5.98
CA LEU A 84 0.75 8.31 7.40
C LEU A 84 0.70 9.56 8.29
N ALA A 85 1.41 10.63 7.91
CA ALA A 85 1.36 11.89 8.67
C ALA A 85 -0.04 12.50 8.61
N ASP A 86 -0.67 12.49 7.45
CA ASP A 86 -1.97 13.12 7.24
C ASP A 86 -3.10 12.33 7.91
N THR A 87 -3.05 11.01 7.82
CA THR A 87 -4.14 10.16 8.31
C THR A 87 -3.91 9.65 9.72
N ARG A 88 -2.66 9.63 10.19
CA ARG A 88 -2.23 9.10 11.49
C ARG A 88 -2.65 7.65 11.68
N ARG A 89 -2.75 6.92 10.58
CA ARG A 89 -3.16 5.51 10.60
C ARG A 89 -1.97 4.59 10.75
N LYS A 90 -2.15 3.52 11.51
CA LYS A 90 -1.15 2.44 11.63
C LYS A 90 -1.53 1.21 10.83
N THR A 91 -2.73 1.22 10.25
CA THR A 91 -3.22 0.14 9.41
C THR A 91 -3.87 0.73 8.18
N PHE A 92 -3.77 0.01 7.07
CA PHE A 92 -4.48 0.40 5.86
C PHE A 92 -4.80 -0.87 5.07
N ARG A 93 -5.62 -0.70 4.03
CA ARG A 93 -6.03 -1.82 3.18
C ARG A 93 -5.43 -1.67 1.81
N TYR A 94 -5.15 -2.81 1.20
CA TYR A 94 -4.66 -2.88 -0.17
C TYR A 94 -5.55 -3.87 -0.92
N LEU A 95 -6.30 -3.36 -1.89
CA LEU A 95 -7.21 -4.15 -2.71
C LEU A 95 -6.58 -4.33 -4.08
N TYR A 96 -6.37 -5.58 -4.48
CA TYR A 96 -5.85 -5.93 -5.80
C TYR A 96 -6.92 -6.70 -6.56
N ASP A 97 -7.15 -6.30 -7.84
CA ASP A 97 -8.15 -6.91 -8.71
C ASP A 97 -9.57 -6.69 -8.17
N PHE A 98 -10.18 -5.61 -8.63
CA PHE A 98 -11.51 -5.23 -8.13
C PHE A 98 -12.57 -6.31 -8.40
N GLY A 99 -12.40 -7.12 -9.47
CA GLY A 99 -13.33 -8.19 -9.79
C GLY A 99 -13.28 -9.32 -8.77
N ASP A 100 -12.09 -9.87 -8.53
CA ASP A 100 -11.90 -10.96 -7.56
C ASP A 100 -11.72 -10.44 -6.13
N ALA A 101 -11.39 -9.16 -5.97
CA ALA A 101 -11.29 -8.49 -4.68
C ALA A 101 -10.32 -9.19 -3.71
N TRP A 102 -9.04 -9.25 -4.11
CA TRP A 102 -8.00 -9.76 -3.20
C TRP A 102 -7.65 -8.66 -2.20
N GLU A 103 -8.27 -8.72 -1.04
CA GLU A 103 -8.05 -7.71 0.01
C GLU A 103 -6.90 -8.11 0.91
N HIS A 104 -6.11 -7.12 1.26
CA HIS A 104 -4.97 -7.29 2.16
C HIS A 104 -5.06 -6.27 3.28
N SER A 105 -4.74 -6.71 4.50
CA SER A 105 -4.61 -5.81 5.65
C SER A 105 -3.13 -5.54 5.86
N VAL A 106 -2.77 -4.27 5.95
CA VAL A 106 -1.39 -3.85 6.15
C VAL A 106 -1.28 -3.17 7.51
N LYS A 107 -0.36 -3.65 8.33
CA LYS A 107 -0.12 -3.10 9.66
C LYS A 107 1.29 -2.54 9.73
N ILE A 108 1.41 -1.27 10.11
CA ILE A 108 2.71 -0.65 10.37
C ILE A 108 3.16 -1.11 11.76
N GLU A 109 4.26 -1.84 11.81
CA GLU A 109 4.76 -2.40 13.06
C GLU A 109 5.80 -1.52 13.72
N ARG A 110 6.67 -0.91 12.92
CA ARG A 110 7.77 -0.15 13.46
C ARG A 110 8.31 0.82 12.42
N VAL A 111 8.70 2.00 12.88
CA VAL A 111 9.37 2.99 12.06
C VAL A 111 10.71 3.27 12.73
N THR A 112 11.81 3.01 12.02
CA THR A 112 13.15 3.16 12.58
C THR A 112 14.05 3.91 11.62
N ALA A 113 15.04 4.59 12.16
CA ALA A 113 16.05 5.21 11.33
C ALA A 113 16.94 4.12 10.72
N ALA A 114 17.27 4.30 9.44
CA ALA A 114 18.21 3.41 8.77
C ALA A 114 19.60 3.69 9.31
N SER A 115 20.37 2.64 9.54
CA SER A 115 21.73 2.79 10.04
C SER A 115 22.73 2.74 8.91
#